data_820b94f8a0062a893a94ca24220b9b59
#
_entry.id   820b94f8a0062a893a94ca24220b9b59
#
_cell.length_a   1.000
_cell.length_b   1.000
_cell.length_c   1.000
_cell.angle_alpha   90.00
_cell.angle_beta   90.00
_cell.angle_gamma   90.00
#
_symmetry.space_group_name_H-M   'P 1'
#
loop_
_entity.id
_entity.type
_entity.pdbx_description
1 polymer ?
#
loop_
_entity_poly.entity_id
_entity_poly.type
_entity_poly.pdbx_seq_one_letter_code
_entity_poly.pdbx_strand_id
1 'polypeptide(L)'
;AMFNLKPLPILTLAMFLGTAIADEAATNWDGLVEVKPRKMDAVFLLPGADFRPYTRVMIDPTDVAFHKDWMKNMNEPSREMSRRISQDEAAEILAAARSNFDDIFNEAFTKAGYAVVTAPAPDVLRVSTAVVNLYLNAPDTMSAGRSRTFTANAGEATVVIEVRDSTTGALLGRVLDRRETMDSAGM
;
A
#
# COMPACT_ATOMS: atom_id res chain seq x y z
N ALA A 1 -11.42 -3.66 18.11
CA ALA A 1 -11.59 -2.35 17.52
C ALA A 1 -11.15 -2.46 16.06
N MET A 2 -12.10 -2.39 15.17
CA MET A 2 -11.88 -2.45 13.72
C MET A 2 -11.01 -1.28 13.30
N PHE A 3 -9.99 -1.56 12.48
CA PHE A 3 -9.34 -0.56 11.66
C PHE A 3 -10.43 0.13 10.84
N ASN A 4 -10.76 1.34 11.20
CA ASN A 4 -11.58 2.18 10.37
C ASN A 4 -10.65 2.92 9.40
N LEU A 5 -9.92 2.12 8.58
CA LEU A 5 -9.39 2.65 7.35
C LEU A 5 -10.63 3.05 6.56
N LYS A 6 -10.85 4.36 6.43
CA LYS A 6 -11.76 4.86 5.40
C LYS A 6 -11.38 4.10 4.13
N PRO A 7 -12.36 3.53 3.41
CA PRO A 7 -12.06 2.75 2.23
C PRO A 7 -11.08 3.57 1.38
N LEU A 8 -9.93 2.99 1.06
CA LEU A 8 -9.08 3.52 0.00
C LEU A 8 -10.04 3.83 -1.14
N PRO A 9 -10.02 5.04 -1.67
CA PRO A 9 -10.84 5.34 -2.81
C PRO A 9 -10.49 4.29 -3.85
N ILE A 10 -11.44 3.42 -4.10
CA ILE A 10 -11.38 2.38 -5.12
C ILE A 10 -10.67 3.03 -6.29
N LEU A 11 -9.53 2.45 -6.67
CA LEU A 11 -8.85 2.79 -7.89
C LEU A 11 -9.84 2.49 -9.01
N THR A 12 -10.80 3.39 -9.19
CA THR A 12 -11.52 3.47 -10.44
C THR A 12 -10.43 3.91 -11.40
N LEU A 13 -9.78 2.94 -12.03
CA LEU A 13 -8.96 3.12 -13.20
C LEU A 13 -9.92 3.61 -14.29
N ALA A 14 -10.43 4.82 -14.04
CA ALA A 14 -11.34 5.51 -14.92
C ALA A 14 -10.57 5.76 -16.21
N MET A 15 -11.02 5.11 -17.26
CA MET A 15 -10.64 5.33 -18.64
C MET A 15 -10.20 6.78 -18.85
N PHE A 16 -8.91 7.00 -19.01
CA PHE A 16 -8.42 8.24 -19.55
C PHE A 16 -8.32 8.09 -21.07
N LEU A 17 -9.39 8.48 -21.74
CA LEU A 17 -9.34 8.99 -23.10
C LEU A 17 -8.80 10.43 -23.00
N GLY A 18 -7.49 10.57 -23.01
CA GLY A 18 -6.82 11.85 -23.10
C GLY A 18 -5.68 11.71 -24.09
N THR A 19 -5.79 12.39 -25.22
CA THR A 19 -4.68 12.62 -26.14
C THR A 19 -3.55 13.24 -25.34
N ALA A 20 -2.44 12.54 -25.20
CA ALA A 20 -1.23 13.03 -24.59
C ALA A 20 -0.68 14.18 -25.42
N ILE A 21 -0.86 15.41 -24.95
CA ILE A 21 0.01 16.52 -25.33
C ILE A 21 1.27 16.29 -24.48
N ALA A 22 2.37 15.98 -25.13
CA ALA A 22 3.66 15.87 -24.49
C ALA A 22 4.05 17.26 -23.99
N ASP A 23 3.87 17.52 -22.73
CA ASP A 23 4.46 18.67 -22.05
C ASP A 23 5.81 18.23 -21.45
N GLU A 24 6.83 18.93 -21.83
CA GLU A 24 8.24 18.61 -21.65
C GLU A 24 8.63 18.97 -20.21
N ALA A 25 8.50 18.04 -19.28
CA ALA A 25 9.19 17.95 -17.98
C ALA A 25 8.63 16.84 -17.09
N ALA A 26 8.03 15.82 -17.66
CA ALA A 26 7.61 14.65 -16.87
C ALA A 26 8.86 13.91 -16.40
N THR A 27 9.06 13.84 -15.10
CA THR A 27 10.12 13.05 -14.49
C THR A 27 10.00 11.62 -14.98
N ASN A 28 10.95 11.21 -15.84
CA ASN A 28 10.96 9.88 -16.41
C ASN A 28 11.55 8.93 -15.36
N TRP A 29 10.72 8.05 -14.84
CA TRP A 29 11.13 7.00 -13.91
C TRP A 29 10.85 5.63 -14.52
N ASP A 30 11.89 4.93 -14.92
CA ASP A 30 11.79 3.62 -15.58
C ASP A 30 10.97 3.64 -16.90
N GLY A 31 11.04 4.72 -17.65
CA GLY A 31 10.25 4.90 -18.87
C GLY A 31 8.80 5.32 -18.65
N LEU A 32 8.40 5.51 -17.40
CA LEU A 32 7.08 6.00 -17.04
C LEU A 32 7.07 7.52 -17.02
N VAL A 33 5.94 8.10 -17.39
CA VAL A 33 5.69 9.54 -17.35
C VAL A 33 4.68 9.87 -16.28
N GLU A 34 4.96 10.89 -15.48
CA GLU A 34 4.04 11.36 -14.47
C GLU A 34 2.75 11.90 -15.11
N VAL A 35 1.62 11.46 -14.60
CA VAL A 35 0.30 11.96 -14.99
C VAL A 35 -0.36 12.62 -13.79
N LYS A 36 -1.20 13.63 -14.05
CA LYS A 36 -1.86 14.35 -12.96
C LYS A 36 -2.79 13.44 -12.16
N PRO A 37 -2.49 13.13 -10.89
CA PRO A 37 -3.33 12.27 -10.09
C PRO A 37 -4.59 13.01 -9.61
N ARG A 38 -5.68 12.26 -9.36
CA ARG A 38 -6.89 12.83 -8.76
C ARG A 38 -6.98 12.65 -7.25
N LYS A 39 -6.43 11.54 -6.74
CA LYS A 39 -6.61 11.12 -5.34
C LYS A 39 -5.35 10.54 -4.70
N MET A 40 -4.29 10.33 -5.48
CA MET A 40 -3.00 9.80 -5.06
C MET A 40 -1.97 10.91 -5.13
N ASP A 41 -0.85 10.76 -4.43
CA ASP A 41 0.21 11.78 -4.43
C ASP A 41 0.93 11.82 -5.78
N ALA A 42 1.24 10.66 -6.37
CA ALA A 42 1.87 10.58 -7.68
C ALA A 42 1.41 9.33 -8.45
N VAL A 43 1.23 9.49 -9.75
CA VAL A 43 0.90 8.40 -10.68
C VAL A 43 1.80 8.52 -11.91
N PHE A 44 2.44 7.42 -12.25
CA PHE A 44 3.31 7.31 -13.42
C PHE A 44 2.77 6.22 -14.33
N LEU A 45 2.67 6.51 -15.63
CA LEU A 45 2.17 5.54 -16.62
C LEU A 45 3.16 5.39 -17.78
N LEU A 46 3.23 4.20 -18.33
CA LEU A 46 3.95 3.96 -19.57
C LEU A 46 3.22 4.70 -20.72
N PRO A 47 3.91 5.55 -21.49
CA PRO A 47 3.29 6.21 -22.63
C PRO A 47 2.67 5.21 -23.60
N GLY A 48 1.39 5.43 -23.93
CA GLY A 48 0.64 4.53 -24.82
C GLY A 48 0.16 3.21 -24.20
N ALA A 49 0.35 2.98 -22.90
CA ALA A 49 -0.20 1.81 -22.25
C ALA A 49 -1.74 1.77 -22.35
N ASP A 50 -2.26 0.62 -22.77
CA ASP A 50 -3.69 0.37 -22.85
C ASP A 50 -4.11 -0.61 -21.76
N PHE A 51 -4.92 -0.16 -20.81
CA PHE A 51 -5.41 -0.97 -19.70
C PHE A 51 -6.74 -1.67 -19.98
N ARG A 52 -7.41 -1.36 -21.10
CA ARG A 52 -8.73 -1.90 -21.45
C ARG A 52 -8.76 -3.43 -21.64
N PRO A 53 -7.70 -4.07 -22.13
CA PRO A 53 -7.68 -5.53 -22.27
C PRO A 53 -7.65 -6.28 -20.94
N TYR A 54 -7.21 -5.62 -19.85
CA TYR A 54 -7.02 -6.29 -18.57
C TYR A 54 -8.32 -6.30 -17.76
N THR A 55 -8.84 -7.48 -17.52
CA THR A 55 -10.07 -7.71 -16.75
C THR A 55 -9.83 -8.47 -15.46
N ARG A 56 -8.63 -9.02 -15.30
CA ARG A 56 -8.21 -9.82 -14.14
C ARG A 56 -6.90 -9.30 -13.57
N VAL A 57 -6.65 -9.61 -12.32
CA VAL A 57 -5.41 -9.24 -11.63
C VAL A 57 -4.78 -10.46 -10.96
N MET A 58 -3.46 -10.49 -10.95
CA MET A 58 -2.65 -11.37 -10.13
C MET A 58 -1.90 -10.49 -9.15
N ILE A 59 -2.17 -10.65 -7.85
CA ILE A 59 -1.62 -9.80 -6.81
C ILE A 59 -0.49 -10.56 -6.12
N ASP A 60 0.71 -9.97 -6.14
CA ASP A 60 1.84 -10.50 -5.38
C ASP A 60 1.64 -10.23 -3.88
N PRO A 61 2.23 -11.03 -2.98
CA PRO A 61 2.24 -10.74 -1.56
C PRO A 61 2.79 -9.33 -1.30
N THR A 62 2.14 -8.60 -0.40
CA THR A 62 2.51 -7.21 -0.10
C THR A 62 3.84 -7.16 0.64
N ASP A 63 4.79 -6.36 0.14
CA ASP A 63 5.98 -6.01 0.89
C ASP A 63 5.66 -4.97 1.96
N VAL A 64 6.03 -5.25 3.22
CA VAL A 64 5.79 -4.31 4.32
C VAL A 64 7.09 -4.04 5.05
N ALA A 65 7.41 -2.76 5.22
CA ALA A 65 8.59 -2.33 5.96
C ALA A 65 8.24 -1.20 6.93
N PHE A 66 8.72 -1.31 8.16
CA PHE A 66 8.62 -0.23 9.14
C PHE A 66 9.45 0.98 8.74
N HIS A 67 9.07 2.14 9.27
CA HIS A 67 9.94 3.31 9.28
C HIS A 67 11.26 2.96 9.99
N LYS A 68 12.39 3.42 9.44
CA LYS A 68 13.75 3.09 9.91
C LYS A 68 13.97 3.30 11.41
N ASP A 69 13.32 4.31 11.98
CA ASP A 69 13.45 4.66 13.40
C ASP A 69 12.32 4.09 14.27
N TRP A 70 11.38 3.32 13.69
CA TRP A 70 10.20 2.84 14.41
C TRP A 70 10.58 2.06 15.67
N MET A 71 11.45 1.06 15.53
CA MET A 71 11.84 0.21 16.65
C MET A 71 12.63 0.97 17.72
N LYS A 72 13.49 1.91 17.31
CA LYS A 72 14.22 2.78 18.20
C LYS A 72 13.27 3.64 19.02
N ASN A 73 12.30 4.27 18.36
CA ASN A 73 11.32 5.15 19.01
C ASN A 73 10.38 4.36 19.93
N MET A 74 10.01 3.12 19.54
CA MET A 74 9.21 2.23 20.40
C MET A 74 9.96 1.80 21.67
N ASN A 75 11.28 1.72 21.62
CA ASN A 75 12.16 1.26 22.70
C ASN A 75 12.92 2.39 23.39
N GLU A 76 12.47 3.63 23.28
CA GLU A 76 13.13 4.76 23.95
C GLU A 76 13.28 4.54 25.47
N PRO A 77 14.38 5.05 26.09
CA PRO A 77 14.68 4.81 27.51
C PRO A 77 13.60 5.28 28.49
N SER A 78 12.76 6.22 28.07
CA SER A 78 11.63 6.73 28.87
C SER A 78 10.49 5.72 29.04
N ARG A 79 10.46 4.65 28.23
CA ARG A 79 9.44 3.61 28.33
C ARG A 79 9.86 2.52 29.32
N GLU A 80 8.90 2.05 30.09
CA GLU A 80 9.11 0.91 31.00
C GLU A 80 9.67 -0.31 30.24
N MET A 81 10.59 -1.04 30.87
CA MET A 81 11.24 -2.20 30.22
C MET A 81 10.22 -3.27 29.76
N SER A 82 9.09 -3.38 30.46
CA SER A 82 7.99 -4.29 30.11
C SER A 82 7.23 -3.93 28.84
N ARG A 83 7.45 -2.74 28.31
CA ARG A 83 6.81 -2.23 27.06
C ARG A 83 7.75 -2.20 25.85
N ARG A 84 8.96 -2.70 26.02
CA ARG A 84 9.92 -2.78 24.92
C ARG A 84 9.53 -3.88 23.95
N ILE A 85 9.66 -3.56 22.67
CA ILE A 85 9.39 -4.49 21.58
C ILE A 85 10.69 -5.20 21.21
N SER A 86 10.68 -6.53 21.23
CA SER A 86 11.78 -7.36 20.76
C SER A 86 11.79 -7.44 19.21
N GLN A 87 12.85 -7.96 18.65
CA GLN A 87 12.95 -8.20 17.21
C GLN A 87 11.93 -9.24 16.74
N ASP A 88 11.70 -10.28 17.53
CA ASP A 88 10.73 -11.34 17.22
C ASP A 88 9.30 -10.78 17.22
N GLU A 89 8.96 -9.97 18.22
CA GLU A 89 7.66 -9.28 18.26
C GLU A 89 7.48 -8.31 17.09
N ALA A 90 8.53 -7.59 16.70
CA ALA A 90 8.48 -6.72 15.53
C ALA A 90 8.25 -7.53 14.24
N ALA A 91 8.87 -8.70 14.12
CA ALA A 91 8.66 -9.59 12.98
C ALA A 91 7.22 -10.14 12.93
N GLU A 92 6.65 -10.51 14.09
CA GLU A 92 5.25 -10.94 14.18
C GLU A 92 4.28 -9.81 13.79
N ILE A 93 4.53 -8.59 14.27
CA ILE A 93 3.73 -7.42 13.91
C ILE A 93 3.79 -7.18 12.40
N LEU A 94 4.98 -7.29 11.80
CA LEU A 94 5.18 -7.10 10.37
C LEU A 94 4.45 -8.17 9.56
N ALA A 95 4.50 -9.43 9.99
CA ALA A 95 3.79 -10.53 9.34
C ALA A 95 2.27 -10.34 9.40
N ALA A 96 1.74 -9.92 10.55
CA ALA A 96 0.33 -9.60 10.69
C ALA A 96 -0.09 -8.40 9.83
N ALA A 97 0.73 -7.36 9.76
CA ALA A 97 0.49 -6.21 8.90
C ALA A 97 0.46 -6.61 7.42
N ARG A 98 1.40 -7.46 6.98
CA ARG A 98 1.44 -8.00 5.61
C ARG A 98 0.14 -8.72 5.26
N SER A 99 -0.30 -9.67 6.10
CA SER A 99 -1.55 -10.40 5.89
C SER A 99 -2.76 -9.47 5.77
N ASN A 100 -2.83 -8.45 6.63
CA ASN A 100 -3.93 -7.48 6.59
C ASN A 100 -3.92 -6.65 5.31
N PHE A 101 -2.74 -6.23 4.83
CA PHE A 101 -2.63 -5.49 3.56
C PHE A 101 -2.96 -6.37 2.36
N ASP A 102 -2.56 -7.64 2.35
CA ASP A 102 -2.94 -8.59 1.32
C ASP A 102 -4.47 -8.70 1.21
N ASP A 103 -5.17 -8.83 2.34
CA ASP A 103 -6.64 -8.89 2.38
C ASP A 103 -7.26 -7.57 1.86
N ILE A 104 -6.72 -6.41 2.28
CA ILE A 104 -7.20 -5.09 1.85
C ILE A 104 -7.06 -4.92 0.34
N PHE A 105 -5.91 -5.28 -0.24
CA PHE A 105 -5.69 -5.14 -1.67
C PHE A 105 -6.56 -6.12 -2.47
N ASN A 106 -6.66 -7.38 -2.03
CA ASN A 106 -7.55 -8.37 -2.65
C ASN A 106 -9.01 -7.88 -2.66
N GLU A 107 -9.49 -7.38 -1.53
CA GLU A 107 -10.84 -6.84 -1.41
C GLU A 107 -11.03 -5.61 -2.32
N ALA A 108 -10.04 -4.70 -2.37
CA ALA A 108 -10.12 -3.48 -3.16
C ALA A 108 -10.22 -3.79 -4.67
N PHE A 109 -9.39 -4.69 -5.18
CA PHE A 109 -9.43 -5.08 -6.59
C PHE A 109 -10.72 -5.85 -6.92
N THR A 110 -11.17 -6.73 -6.04
CA THR A 110 -12.44 -7.45 -6.20
C THR A 110 -13.62 -6.48 -6.26
N LYS A 111 -13.68 -5.51 -5.34
CA LYS A 111 -14.72 -4.45 -5.34
C LYS A 111 -14.65 -3.54 -6.56
N ALA A 112 -13.47 -3.38 -7.14
CA ALA A 112 -13.28 -2.65 -8.40
C ALA A 112 -13.74 -3.43 -9.63
N GLY A 113 -14.16 -4.68 -9.47
CA GLY A 113 -14.68 -5.52 -10.54
C GLY A 113 -13.65 -6.42 -11.22
N TYR A 114 -12.41 -6.50 -10.69
CA TYR A 114 -11.39 -7.41 -11.19
C TYR A 114 -11.54 -8.80 -10.55
N ALA A 115 -11.41 -9.84 -11.36
CA ALA A 115 -11.25 -11.19 -10.84
C ALA A 115 -9.78 -11.41 -10.42
N VAL A 116 -9.57 -11.81 -9.17
CA VAL A 116 -8.23 -12.14 -8.67
C VAL A 116 -7.88 -13.57 -9.08
N VAL A 117 -6.73 -13.72 -9.72
CA VAL A 117 -6.24 -15.02 -10.26
C VAL A 117 -4.79 -15.24 -9.81
N THR A 118 -4.32 -16.48 -9.95
CA THR A 118 -2.97 -16.88 -9.53
C THR A 118 -2.03 -17.20 -10.70
N ALA A 119 -2.54 -17.15 -11.93
CA ALA A 119 -1.77 -17.49 -13.12
C ALA A 119 -1.74 -16.32 -14.11
N PRO A 120 -0.60 -16.10 -14.81
CA PRO A 120 -0.50 -15.09 -15.84
C PRO A 120 -1.34 -15.45 -17.06
N ALA A 121 -1.89 -14.41 -17.72
CA ALA A 121 -2.61 -14.53 -18.98
C ALA A 121 -2.63 -13.16 -19.69
N PRO A 122 -2.98 -13.10 -21.01
CA PRO A 122 -2.95 -11.84 -21.76
C PRO A 122 -3.88 -10.74 -21.24
N ASP A 123 -4.91 -11.11 -20.48
CA ASP A 123 -5.88 -10.19 -19.88
C ASP A 123 -5.67 -9.99 -18.36
N VAL A 124 -4.51 -10.40 -17.83
CA VAL A 124 -4.15 -10.33 -16.43
C VAL A 124 -3.08 -9.27 -16.19
N LEU A 125 -3.36 -8.30 -15.33
CA LEU A 125 -2.35 -7.43 -14.74
C LEU A 125 -1.69 -8.15 -13.55
N ARG A 126 -0.36 -8.10 -13.49
CA ARG A 126 0.37 -8.42 -12.27
C ARG A 126 0.52 -7.15 -11.44
N VAL A 127 0.09 -7.21 -10.20
CA VAL A 127 0.08 -6.10 -9.25
C VAL A 127 1.03 -6.43 -8.12
N SER A 128 2.07 -5.62 -7.97
CA SER A 128 2.98 -5.69 -6.83
C SER A 128 2.71 -4.52 -5.91
N THR A 129 2.52 -4.79 -4.64
CA THR A 129 2.19 -3.78 -3.62
C THR A 129 3.28 -3.72 -2.56
N ALA A 130 3.63 -2.51 -2.14
CA ALA A 130 4.53 -2.29 -1.02
C ALA A 130 3.97 -1.23 -0.08
N VAL A 131 4.10 -1.47 1.22
CA VAL A 131 3.78 -0.50 2.27
C VAL A 131 5.06 -0.22 3.04
N VAL A 132 5.64 0.94 2.79
CA VAL A 132 6.92 1.35 3.37
C VAL A 132 6.76 2.51 4.32
N ASN A 133 7.77 2.76 5.14
CA ASN A 133 7.74 3.78 6.18
C ASN A 133 6.56 3.63 7.15
N LEU A 134 6.13 2.37 7.38
CA LEU A 134 5.02 2.09 8.26
C LEU A 134 5.38 2.47 9.70
N TYR A 135 4.63 3.40 10.26
CA TYR A 135 4.76 3.81 11.65
C TYR A 135 3.47 3.42 12.40
N LEU A 136 3.56 2.36 13.19
CA LEU A 136 2.46 1.89 14.03
C LEU A 136 2.67 2.40 15.45
N ASN A 137 1.66 3.02 16.02
CA ASN A 137 1.64 3.30 17.44
C ASN A 137 1.39 1.98 18.18
N ALA A 138 2.37 1.51 18.95
CA ALA A 138 2.20 0.29 19.72
C ALA A 138 1.02 0.46 20.69
N PRO A 139 0.11 -0.50 20.78
CA PRO A 139 -1.01 -0.41 21.70
C PRO A 139 -0.51 -0.39 23.13
N ASP A 140 -1.03 0.54 23.91
CA ASP A 140 -0.70 0.75 25.34
C ASP A 140 -1.31 -0.32 26.26
N THR A 141 -1.82 -1.43 25.70
CA THR A 141 -2.62 -2.39 26.44
C THR A 141 -1.92 -3.72 26.59
N MET A 142 -1.19 -3.86 27.70
CA MET A 142 -1.11 -5.16 28.38
C MET A 142 -2.45 -5.42 29.09
N SER A 143 -3.49 -5.78 28.38
CA SER A 143 -4.65 -6.42 28.96
C SER A 143 -4.30 -7.87 29.24
N ALA A 144 -4.45 -8.34 30.47
CA ALA A 144 -4.20 -9.70 30.93
C ALA A 144 -5.21 -10.73 30.38
N GLY A 145 -5.64 -10.59 29.15
CA GLY A 145 -6.53 -11.50 28.44
C GLY A 145 -5.97 -11.81 27.08
N ARG A 146 -5.87 -13.07 26.75
CA ARG A 146 -5.28 -13.74 25.58
C ARG A 146 -5.71 -13.25 24.18
N SER A 147 -6.01 -11.98 24.00
CA SER A 147 -6.31 -11.39 22.69
C SER A 147 -5.47 -10.14 22.52
N ARG A 148 -4.33 -10.27 21.85
CA ARG A 148 -3.57 -9.12 21.36
C ARG A 148 -4.38 -8.49 20.23
N THR A 149 -5.28 -7.59 20.58
CA THR A 149 -5.93 -6.74 19.58
C THR A 149 -4.95 -5.62 19.25
N PHE A 150 -4.26 -5.74 18.14
CA PHE A 150 -3.46 -4.64 17.61
C PHE A 150 -4.41 -3.56 17.09
N THR A 151 -4.78 -2.64 17.94
CA THR A 151 -5.32 -1.34 17.50
C THR A 151 -4.14 -0.48 17.07
N ALA A 152 -3.57 -0.83 15.93
CA ALA A 152 -2.55 0.00 15.35
C ALA A 152 -3.24 1.19 14.66
N ASN A 153 -3.25 2.33 15.31
CA ASN A 153 -3.37 3.58 14.59
C ASN A 153 -2.06 3.75 13.83
N ALA A 154 -2.10 3.53 12.52
CA ALA A 154 -0.97 3.83 11.68
C ALA A 154 -0.77 5.34 11.70
N GLY A 155 0.35 5.81 12.26
CA GLY A 155 0.70 7.22 12.27
C GLY A 155 1.10 7.69 10.87
N GLU A 156 1.79 6.84 10.10
CA GLU A 156 2.28 7.14 8.76
C GLU A 156 2.47 5.85 7.96
N ALA A 157 2.18 5.91 6.67
CA ALA A 157 2.53 4.85 5.72
C ALA A 157 2.64 5.42 4.30
N THR A 158 3.55 4.87 3.51
CA THR A 158 3.64 5.13 2.07
C THR A 158 3.29 3.85 1.32
N VAL A 159 2.29 3.91 0.49
CA VAL A 159 1.87 2.81 -0.39
C VAL A 159 2.48 3.02 -1.76
N VAL A 160 3.11 1.97 -2.29
CA VAL A 160 3.61 1.91 -3.66
C VAL A 160 2.92 0.74 -4.35
N ILE A 161 2.32 1.00 -5.50
CA ILE A 161 1.69 -0.04 -6.33
C ILE A 161 2.33 0.01 -7.70
N GLU A 162 2.86 -1.13 -8.16
CA GLU A 162 3.30 -1.32 -9.55
C GLU A 162 2.35 -2.24 -10.28
N VAL A 163 2.05 -1.89 -11.53
CA VAL A 163 1.25 -2.72 -12.41
C VAL A 163 2.06 -3.10 -13.65
N ARG A 164 2.07 -4.40 -13.95
CA ARG A 164 2.81 -4.99 -15.07
C ARG A 164 1.88 -5.86 -15.90
N ASP A 165 2.20 -6.00 -17.19
CA ASP A 165 1.65 -7.10 -17.97
C ASP A 165 2.13 -8.43 -17.38
N SER A 166 1.22 -9.35 -17.07
CA SER A 166 1.57 -10.59 -16.37
C SER A 166 2.36 -11.57 -17.23
N THR A 167 2.26 -11.47 -18.55
CA THR A 167 2.92 -12.37 -19.50
C THR A 167 4.31 -11.89 -19.90
N THR A 168 4.46 -10.59 -20.11
CA THR A 168 5.72 -9.99 -20.57
C THR A 168 6.56 -9.41 -19.44
N GLY A 169 5.95 -9.12 -18.30
CA GLY A 169 6.58 -8.42 -17.18
C GLY A 169 6.78 -6.91 -17.42
N ALA A 170 6.31 -6.39 -18.55
CA ALA A 170 6.46 -4.97 -18.89
C ALA A 170 5.78 -4.09 -17.82
N LEU A 171 6.51 -3.12 -17.29
CA LEU A 171 5.98 -2.15 -16.34
C LEU A 171 5.06 -1.17 -17.08
N LEU A 172 3.80 -1.12 -16.66
CA LEU A 172 2.76 -0.30 -17.27
C LEU A 172 2.44 0.96 -16.46
N GLY A 173 2.64 0.89 -15.15
CA GLY A 173 2.39 2.04 -14.29
C GLY A 173 2.87 1.84 -12.87
N ARG A 174 2.97 2.95 -12.15
CA ARG A 174 3.35 3.01 -10.73
C ARG A 174 2.54 4.09 -10.04
N VAL A 175 2.08 3.80 -8.84
CA VAL A 175 1.31 4.74 -7.99
C VAL A 175 2.03 4.87 -6.67
N LEU A 176 2.14 6.10 -6.17
CA LEU A 176 2.60 6.39 -4.81
C LEU A 176 1.52 7.17 -4.07
N ASP A 177 1.31 6.79 -2.82
CA ASP A 177 0.37 7.48 -1.94
C ASP A 177 0.89 7.45 -0.51
N ARG A 178 1.15 8.62 0.07
CA ARG A 178 1.55 8.76 1.46
C ARG A 178 0.36 9.18 2.29
N ARG A 179 0.14 8.50 3.39
CA ARG A 179 -0.90 8.83 4.35
C ARG A 179 -0.31 9.02 5.73
N GLU A 180 -0.73 10.10 6.36
CA GLU A 180 -0.49 10.38 7.76
C GLU A 180 -1.85 10.42 8.45
N THR A 181 -1.98 9.71 9.59
CA THR A 181 -3.13 9.93 10.46
C THR A 181 -2.82 11.16 11.28
N MET A 182 -3.49 12.26 10.97
CA MET A 182 -3.52 13.39 11.90
C MET A 182 -4.24 12.89 13.17
N ASP A 183 -3.53 12.87 14.28
CA ASP A 183 -4.19 12.82 15.59
C ASP A 183 -5.20 13.95 15.64
N SER A 184 -6.48 13.61 15.64
CA SER A 184 -7.53 14.56 16.00
C SER A 184 -7.52 14.74 17.52
N ALA A 185 -6.37 15.18 18.04
CA ALA A 185 -6.24 15.63 19.40
C ALA A 185 -6.56 17.11 19.42
N GLY A 186 -7.78 17.44 19.81
CA GLY A 186 -8.07 18.75 20.39
C GLY A 186 -9.08 19.58 19.61
N MET A 187 -10.33 19.39 19.91
CA MET A 187 -11.26 20.46 20.27
C MET A 187 -12.11 20.02 21.44
#